data_9b9cccf68174e5a5f685ea28e3548b34
#
_entry.id   9b9cccf68174e5a5f685ea28e3548b34
#
_cell.length_a   1.000
_cell.length_b   1.000
_cell.length_c   1.000
_cell.angle_alpha   90.00
_cell.angle_beta   90.00
_cell.angle_gamma   90.00
#
_symmetry.space_group_name_H-M   'P 1'
#
loop_
_entity.id
_entity.type
_entity.pdbx_description
1 polymer ?
#
loop_
_entity_poly.entity_id
_entity_poly.type
_entity_poly.pdbx_seq_one_letter_code
_entity_poly.pdbx_strand_id
1 'polypeptide(L)'
;MTVRRPLLAALVLAAVTVAAYLPVLQNGFVHYDDDLYVLDVVQVRDGLTQEGVAWTFTTWQGANWFPLTRLSWMIDAELYGLEPAGFHGTSLLLHVLAALLLHAALLRLTGAALPSLVVAAVFALHPLHVESVAWVAARKDVLSGVAFMAALWAYARQLEAQRPLPWALCVFAVMALGLMAKPMLVTLPCVLLLLDWWPAGRLVDDSGRLVPRRVARAFAEKLPLFALAAAASVVTVAAQRAGGALQALERFPLAVRLETAVEALAIYTLKTFWPVRLAVFHPHPEGGIPGWRTALAVALLLAVSATAFWLRRRAPWWAVGWLWFVGMLVPVLGIVQVGEAAHAERYSYLPQTGLVLALVWGLHHWATGRPARERGAALAAGAALAALALSTAAQVRVWRDDRSLFEHALRVTRDNPVAHINLAVVLAKEGQYGEAERHLDAASVLSPGSAHAWGIRGEVRLASERPAEARDDLVRAVALEPEAVRWRLGLARAHREAGELAAATVQLRAALARDPERADLHALLGLVLADRGETEAALDALAASLRIDPSPGPLHARRAVLL
;
A
#
# COMPACT_ATOMS: atom_id res chain seq x y z
N MET A 1 21.67 -30.60 -19.06
CA MET A 1 20.60 -30.82 -18.04
C MET A 1 19.26 -30.56 -18.72
N THR A 2 18.40 -31.56 -18.72
CA THR A 2 17.15 -31.53 -19.50
C THR A 2 16.20 -30.41 -19.02
N VAL A 3 15.59 -29.72 -19.97
CA VAL A 3 14.57 -28.62 -19.81
C VAL A 3 13.45 -28.97 -18.81
N ARG A 4 13.24 -30.23 -18.51
CA ARG A 4 12.19 -30.76 -17.61
C ARG A 4 12.35 -30.33 -16.13
N ARG A 5 13.59 -30.21 -15.61
CA ARG A 5 13.80 -29.90 -14.18
C ARG A 5 13.47 -28.44 -13.78
N PRO A 6 13.90 -27.41 -14.53
CA PRO A 6 13.53 -26.04 -14.21
C PRO A 6 12.04 -25.77 -14.40
N LEU A 7 11.38 -26.40 -15.40
CA LEU A 7 9.94 -26.30 -15.57
C LEU A 7 9.16 -26.91 -14.40
N LEU A 8 9.56 -28.09 -13.93
CA LEU A 8 8.95 -28.72 -12.76
C LEU A 8 9.08 -27.83 -11.50
N ALA A 9 10.26 -27.25 -11.28
CA ALA A 9 10.48 -26.33 -10.16
C ALA A 9 9.57 -25.10 -10.24
N ALA A 10 9.40 -24.52 -11.43
CA ALA A 10 8.50 -23.39 -11.64
C ALA A 10 7.02 -23.78 -11.40
N LEU A 11 6.60 -24.95 -11.85
CA LEU A 11 5.24 -25.45 -11.64
C LEU A 11 4.96 -25.73 -10.14
N VAL A 12 5.93 -26.31 -9.43
CA VAL A 12 5.81 -26.55 -7.98
C VAL A 12 5.74 -25.21 -7.24
N LEU A 13 6.59 -24.24 -7.58
CA LEU A 13 6.56 -22.90 -6.99
C LEU A 13 5.18 -22.24 -7.19
N ALA A 14 4.66 -22.27 -8.41
CA ALA A 14 3.34 -21.73 -8.72
C ALA A 14 2.23 -22.44 -7.92
N ALA A 15 2.22 -23.78 -7.91
CA ALA A 15 1.21 -24.58 -7.22
C ALA A 15 1.19 -24.32 -5.71
N VAL A 16 2.37 -24.29 -5.06
CA VAL A 16 2.48 -24.03 -3.62
C VAL A 16 2.08 -22.60 -3.28
N THR A 17 2.42 -21.62 -4.13
CA THR A 17 1.99 -20.22 -3.96
C THR A 17 0.48 -20.12 -4.05
N VAL A 18 -0.13 -20.69 -5.09
CA VAL A 18 -1.60 -20.71 -5.22
C VAL A 18 -2.25 -21.38 -4.01
N ALA A 19 -1.74 -22.52 -3.57
CA ALA A 19 -2.29 -23.25 -2.42
C ALA A 19 -2.24 -22.43 -1.11
N ALA A 20 -1.14 -21.71 -0.86
CA ALA A 20 -0.99 -20.85 0.33
C ALA A 20 -1.95 -19.65 0.31
N TYR A 21 -2.21 -19.08 -0.86
CA TYR A 21 -3.09 -17.92 -1.03
C TYR A 21 -4.53 -18.28 -1.40
N LEU A 22 -4.87 -19.55 -1.61
CA LEU A 22 -6.22 -19.96 -2.08
C LEU A 22 -7.38 -19.34 -1.29
N PRO A 23 -7.28 -19.16 0.06
CA PRO A 23 -8.35 -18.51 0.82
C PRO A 23 -8.67 -17.08 0.37
N VAL A 24 -7.77 -16.38 -0.34
CA VAL A 24 -7.99 -15.01 -0.82
C VAL A 24 -9.17 -14.89 -1.76
N LEU A 25 -9.53 -15.95 -2.48
CA LEU A 25 -10.69 -15.98 -3.38
C LEU A 25 -12.03 -15.92 -2.64
N GLN A 26 -12.02 -16.07 -1.31
CA GLN A 26 -13.20 -15.97 -0.45
C GLN A 26 -13.26 -14.64 0.31
N ASN A 27 -12.25 -13.77 0.12
CA ASN A 27 -12.19 -12.47 0.76
C ASN A 27 -13.12 -11.48 0.05
N GLY A 28 -13.75 -10.60 0.83
CA GLY A 28 -14.47 -9.44 0.32
C GLY A 28 -13.55 -8.26 0.03
N PHE A 29 -14.14 -7.17 -0.47
CA PHE A 29 -13.47 -5.87 -0.46
C PHE A 29 -13.33 -5.36 0.98
N VAL A 30 -12.28 -4.57 1.23
CA VAL A 30 -12.01 -3.94 2.51
C VAL A 30 -12.22 -2.42 2.38
N HIS A 31 -13.19 -1.87 3.13
CA HIS A 31 -13.54 -0.45 3.11
C HIS A 31 -12.50 0.41 3.87
N TYR A 32 -11.24 0.17 3.58
CA TYR A 32 -10.11 0.97 4.03
C TYR A 32 -9.63 1.91 2.93
N ASP A 33 -9.46 1.40 1.71
CA ASP A 33 -9.15 2.16 0.50
C ASP A 33 -9.82 1.54 -0.76
N ASP A 34 -10.46 0.35 -0.67
CA ASP A 34 -11.06 -0.30 -1.85
C ASP A 34 -12.27 0.48 -2.35
N ASP A 35 -13.00 1.18 -1.46
CA ASP A 35 -14.04 2.14 -1.81
C ASP A 35 -13.46 3.33 -2.56
N LEU A 36 -12.39 3.95 -2.04
CA LEU A 36 -11.75 5.13 -2.63
C LEU A 36 -11.22 4.88 -4.05
N TYR A 37 -10.76 3.66 -4.34
CA TYR A 37 -10.09 3.37 -5.62
C TYR A 37 -10.91 2.51 -6.59
N VAL A 38 -11.90 1.75 -6.11
CA VAL A 38 -12.65 0.79 -6.92
C VAL A 38 -14.16 0.98 -6.77
N LEU A 39 -14.72 0.85 -5.56
CA LEU A 39 -16.16 0.73 -5.36
C LEU A 39 -16.92 2.03 -5.62
N ASP A 40 -16.38 3.19 -5.23
CA ASP A 40 -17.01 4.50 -5.38
C ASP A 40 -16.53 5.26 -6.62
N VAL A 41 -15.71 4.62 -7.47
CA VAL A 41 -15.16 5.24 -8.67
C VAL A 41 -15.91 4.79 -9.90
N VAL A 42 -16.80 5.63 -10.40
CA VAL A 42 -17.66 5.34 -11.57
C VAL A 42 -16.82 4.88 -12.76
N GLN A 43 -15.71 5.57 -13.07
CA GLN A 43 -14.82 5.22 -14.18
C GLN A 43 -14.22 3.81 -14.07
N VAL A 44 -14.00 3.31 -12.86
CA VAL A 44 -13.52 1.94 -12.64
C VAL A 44 -14.66 0.93 -12.76
N ARG A 45 -15.81 1.25 -12.18
CA ARG A 45 -17.01 0.38 -12.19
C ARG A 45 -17.57 0.15 -13.60
N ASP A 46 -17.51 1.18 -14.44
CA ASP A 46 -18.00 1.14 -15.81
C ASP A 46 -17.10 0.35 -16.78
N GLY A 47 -15.97 -0.17 -16.28
CA GLY A 47 -15.01 -0.95 -17.08
C GLY A 47 -14.21 -0.09 -18.07
N LEU A 48 -13.85 -0.68 -19.21
CA LEU A 48 -12.95 -0.08 -20.21
C LEU A 48 -13.71 0.88 -21.15
N THR A 49 -14.11 2.04 -20.66
CA THR A 49 -14.65 3.13 -21.51
C THR A 49 -13.54 4.02 -22.04
N GLN A 50 -13.73 4.67 -23.18
CA GLN A 50 -12.74 5.60 -23.75
C GLN A 50 -12.46 6.78 -22.78
N GLU A 51 -13.50 7.33 -22.17
CA GLU A 51 -13.40 8.41 -21.19
C GLU A 51 -12.69 7.94 -19.92
N GLY A 52 -13.04 6.76 -19.39
CA GLY A 52 -12.42 6.17 -18.23
C GLY A 52 -10.92 5.90 -18.47
N VAL A 53 -10.53 5.36 -19.61
CA VAL A 53 -9.12 5.15 -19.97
C VAL A 53 -8.37 6.49 -19.98
N ALA A 54 -8.90 7.54 -20.64
CA ALA A 54 -8.28 8.85 -20.66
C ALA A 54 -8.16 9.46 -19.24
N TRP A 55 -9.20 9.29 -18.41
CA TRP A 55 -9.20 9.72 -17.02
C TRP A 55 -8.07 9.09 -16.20
N THR A 56 -7.71 7.82 -16.41
CA THR A 56 -6.63 7.18 -15.64
C THR A 56 -5.29 7.90 -15.75
N PHE A 57 -5.02 8.54 -16.89
CA PHE A 57 -3.77 9.27 -17.14
C PHE A 57 -3.79 10.72 -16.65
N THR A 58 -4.96 11.30 -16.43
CA THR A 58 -5.14 12.71 -16.06
C THR A 58 -5.50 12.92 -14.59
N THR A 59 -6.02 11.88 -13.91
CA THR A 59 -6.47 12.00 -12.51
C THR A 59 -5.34 11.85 -11.50
N TRP A 60 -5.46 12.59 -10.40
CA TRP A 60 -4.62 12.46 -9.20
C TRP A 60 -5.45 12.06 -7.96
N GLN A 61 -6.55 11.37 -8.19
CA GLN A 61 -7.41 10.87 -7.10
C GLN A 61 -6.60 10.06 -6.07
N GLY A 62 -6.89 10.28 -4.78
CA GLY A 62 -6.16 9.68 -3.67
C GLY A 62 -4.70 10.13 -3.60
N ALA A 63 -4.38 11.34 -4.11
CA ALA A 63 -3.02 11.90 -4.13
C ALA A 63 -1.98 11.05 -4.89
N ASN A 64 -2.41 10.25 -5.86
CA ASN A 64 -1.56 9.30 -6.56
C ASN A 64 -1.78 9.31 -8.08
N TRP A 65 -0.68 9.12 -8.83
CA TRP A 65 -0.71 8.89 -10.26
C TRP A 65 -0.21 7.47 -10.57
N PHE A 66 -1.16 6.56 -10.85
CA PHE A 66 -0.89 5.15 -11.15
C PHE A 66 -1.87 4.61 -12.22
N PRO A 67 -1.78 5.13 -13.47
CA PRO A 67 -2.74 4.81 -14.53
C PRO A 67 -2.85 3.32 -14.81
N LEU A 68 -1.74 2.55 -14.84
CA LEU A 68 -1.80 1.12 -15.11
C LEU A 68 -2.52 0.32 -14.02
N THR A 69 -2.42 0.75 -12.77
CA THR A 69 -3.15 0.10 -11.69
C THR A 69 -4.65 0.32 -11.86
N ARG A 70 -5.07 1.57 -12.15
CA ARG A 70 -6.49 1.87 -12.46
C ARG A 70 -7.01 1.08 -13.65
N LEU A 71 -6.25 1.05 -14.76
CA LEU A 71 -6.59 0.22 -15.92
C LEU A 71 -6.75 -1.26 -15.55
N SER A 72 -5.91 -1.79 -14.66
CA SER A 72 -6.02 -3.18 -14.23
C SER A 72 -7.30 -3.46 -13.43
N TRP A 73 -7.78 -2.48 -12.63
CA TRP A 73 -9.08 -2.60 -11.95
C TRP A 73 -10.27 -2.45 -12.91
N MET A 74 -10.16 -1.56 -13.93
CA MET A 74 -11.16 -1.44 -14.98
C MET A 74 -11.29 -2.73 -15.81
N ILE A 75 -10.16 -3.40 -16.09
CA ILE A 75 -10.16 -4.71 -16.75
C ILE A 75 -10.86 -5.76 -15.88
N ASP A 76 -10.59 -5.79 -14.58
CA ASP A 76 -11.27 -6.71 -13.67
C ASP A 76 -12.77 -6.41 -13.58
N ALA A 77 -13.16 -5.13 -13.52
CA ALA A 77 -14.56 -4.73 -13.53
C ALA A 77 -15.29 -5.14 -14.82
N GLU A 78 -14.63 -5.02 -15.98
CA GLU A 78 -15.14 -5.49 -17.27
C GLU A 78 -15.34 -7.01 -17.30
N LEU A 79 -14.38 -7.77 -16.74
CA LEU A 79 -14.39 -9.24 -16.81
C LEU A 79 -15.27 -9.90 -15.75
N TYR A 80 -15.34 -9.32 -14.57
CA TYR A 80 -15.93 -9.96 -13.38
C TYR A 80 -17.05 -9.13 -12.75
N GLY A 81 -17.37 -7.94 -13.29
CA GLY A 81 -18.18 -6.98 -12.56
C GLY A 81 -17.47 -6.52 -11.28
N LEU A 82 -18.21 -6.41 -10.20
CA LEU A 82 -17.64 -6.08 -8.87
C LEU A 82 -17.55 -7.31 -7.95
N GLU A 83 -17.29 -8.49 -8.54
CA GLU A 83 -17.06 -9.72 -7.77
C GLU A 83 -15.66 -9.73 -7.17
N PRO A 84 -15.49 -9.69 -5.82
CA PRO A 84 -14.18 -9.56 -5.18
C PRO A 84 -13.21 -10.68 -5.55
N ALA A 85 -13.74 -11.91 -5.74
CA ALA A 85 -12.94 -13.08 -6.11
C ALA A 85 -12.14 -12.88 -7.41
N GLY A 86 -12.69 -12.17 -8.39
CA GLY A 86 -12.02 -11.83 -9.65
C GLY A 86 -10.81 -10.92 -9.40
N PHE A 87 -11.00 -9.84 -8.63
CA PHE A 87 -9.94 -8.90 -8.27
C PHE A 87 -8.83 -9.58 -7.47
N HIS A 88 -9.17 -10.39 -6.48
CA HIS A 88 -8.20 -11.16 -5.72
C HIS A 88 -7.46 -12.20 -6.58
N GLY A 89 -8.18 -12.87 -7.49
CA GLY A 89 -7.61 -13.82 -8.43
C GLY A 89 -6.54 -13.19 -9.33
N THR A 90 -6.82 -12.00 -9.87
CA THR A 90 -5.85 -11.23 -10.67
C THR A 90 -4.63 -10.83 -9.84
N SER A 91 -4.81 -10.38 -8.58
CA SER A 91 -3.67 -10.06 -7.68
C SER A 91 -2.81 -11.28 -7.40
N LEU A 92 -3.42 -12.43 -7.15
CA LEU A 92 -2.70 -13.69 -6.93
C LEU A 92 -1.94 -14.14 -8.18
N LEU A 93 -2.56 -14.05 -9.36
CA LEU A 93 -1.91 -14.38 -10.63
C LEU A 93 -0.66 -13.50 -10.86
N LEU A 94 -0.76 -12.21 -10.63
CA LEU A 94 0.36 -11.26 -10.73
C LEU A 94 1.47 -11.60 -9.73
N HIS A 95 1.13 -11.98 -8.50
CA HIS A 95 2.11 -12.39 -7.49
C HIS A 95 2.86 -13.68 -7.89
N VAL A 96 2.14 -14.69 -8.37
CA VAL A 96 2.74 -15.92 -8.91
C VAL A 96 3.68 -15.61 -10.07
N LEU A 97 3.26 -14.75 -11.01
CA LEU A 97 4.08 -14.33 -12.16
C LEU A 97 5.35 -13.60 -11.69
N ALA A 98 5.25 -12.70 -10.70
CA ALA A 98 6.41 -12.03 -10.11
C ALA A 98 7.42 -13.03 -9.51
N ALA A 99 6.93 -14.03 -8.77
CA ALA A 99 7.79 -15.08 -8.19
C ALA A 99 8.49 -15.94 -9.27
N LEU A 100 7.77 -16.31 -10.33
CA LEU A 100 8.34 -17.05 -11.45
C LEU A 100 9.38 -16.25 -12.22
N LEU A 101 9.13 -14.96 -12.46
CA LEU A 101 10.09 -14.04 -13.09
C LEU A 101 11.33 -13.84 -12.23
N LEU A 102 11.17 -13.71 -10.89
CA LEU A 102 12.29 -13.63 -9.96
C LEU A 102 13.15 -14.89 -10.03
N HIS A 103 12.53 -16.09 -9.97
CA HIS A 103 13.25 -17.35 -10.13
C HIS A 103 14.04 -17.39 -11.45
N ALA A 104 13.39 -17.05 -12.56
CA ALA A 104 14.01 -17.05 -13.89
C ALA A 104 15.16 -16.02 -14.01
N ALA A 105 15.00 -14.84 -13.43
CA ALA A 105 16.03 -13.80 -13.41
C ALA A 105 17.27 -14.24 -12.61
N LEU A 106 17.06 -14.72 -11.37
CA LEU A 106 18.16 -15.16 -10.51
C LEU A 106 18.88 -16.39 -11.07
N LEU A 107 18.14 -17.36 -11.62
CA LEU A 107 18.72 -18.52 -12.27
C LEU A 107 19.66 -18.13 -13.42
N ARG A 108 19.25 -17.14 -14.25
CA ARG A 108 20.10 -16.63 -15.34
C ARG A 108 21.32 -15.88 -14.84
N LEU A 109 21.11 -14.99 -13.87
CA LEU A 109 22.19 -14.13 -13.33
C LEU A 109 23.27 -14.94 -12.60
N THR A 110 22.91 -16.06 -11.98
CA THR A 110 23.81 -16.76 -11.06
C THR A 110 24.15 -18.19 -11.49
N GLY A 111 23.34 -18.80 -12.37
CA GLY A 111 23.45 -20.23 -12.73
C GLY A 111 23.07 -21.20 -11.59
N ALA A 112 22.73 -20.71 -10.40
CA ALA A 112 22.50 -21.51 -9.20
C ALA A 112 21.01 -21.84 -9.03
N ALA A 113 20.58 -23.03 -9.48
CA ALA A 113 19.16 -23.38 -9.56
C ALA A 113 18.46 -23.43 -8.20
N LEU A 114 19.02 -24.14 -7.20
CA LEU A 114 18.39 -24.30 -5.89
C LEU A 114 18.32 -22.98 -5.09
N PRO A 115 19.40 -22.20 -4.94
CA PRO A 115 19.32 -20.90 -4.28
C PRO A 115 18.31 -19.95 -4.94
N SER A 116 18.29 -19.89 -6.28
CA SER A 116 17.32 -19.06 -7.00
C SER A 116 15.86 -19.46 -6.75
N LEU A 117 15.59 -20.77 -6.66
CA LEU A 117 14.28 -21.30 -6.32
C LEU A 117 13.89 -20.95 -4.87
N VAL A 118 14.83 -21.10 -3.92
CA VAL A 118 14.56 -20.82 -2.50
C VAL A 118 14.26 -19.33 -2.29
N VAL A 119 15.03 -18.41 -2.93
CA VAL A 119 14.73 -16.97 -2.84
C VAL A 119 13.33 -16.67 -3.40
N ALA A 120 13.00 -17.21 -4.56
CA ALA A 120 11.68 -17.01 -5.17
C ALA A 120 10.55 -17.64 -4.33
N ALA A 121 10.80 -18.78 -3.68
CA ALA A 121 9.83 -19.43 -2.81
C ALA A 121 9.61 -18.63 -1.50
N VAL A 122 10.67 -18.07 -0.91
CA VAL A 122 10.52 -17.16 0.24
C VAL A 122 9.74 -15.92 -0.18
N PHE A 123 10.07 -15.30 -1.32
CA PHE A 123 9.28 -14.18 -1.86
C PHE A 123 7.81 -14.56 -2.04
N ALA A 124 7.53 -15.71 -2.62
CA ALA A 124 6.16 -16.16 -2.88
C ALA A 124 5.35 -16.48 -1.61
N LEU A 125 6.01 -16.98 -0.56
CA LEU A 125 5.34 -17.57 0.61
C LEU A 125 5.51 -16.75 1.89
N HIS A 126 6.11 -15.55 1.82
CA HIS A 126 6.36 -14.77 3.02
C HIS A 126 5.11 -13.99 3.45
N PRO A 127 4.66 -14.08 4.71
CA PRO A 127 3.43 -13.43 5.16
C PRO A 127 3.48 -11.89 5.15
N LEU A 128 4.65 -11.26 5.11
CA LEU A 128 4.80 -9.81 4.85
C LEU A 128 4.24 -9.36 3.50
N HIS A 129 4.07 -10.30 2.55
CA HIS A 129 3.56 -9.98 1.22
C HIS A 129 2.04 -10.12 1.10
N VAL A 130 1.38 -10.63 2.16
CA VAL A 130 -0.08 -10.85 2.15
C VAL A 130 -0.83 -9.55 1.96
N GLU A 131 -0.43 -8.46 2.62
CA GLU A 131 -1.03 -7.14 2.44
C GLU A 131 -1.05 -6.71 0.96
N SER A 132 0.06 -6.91 0.24
CA SER A 132 0.18 -6.57 -1.18
C SER A 132 -0.68 -7.43 -2.12
N VAL A 133 -1.04 -8.66 -1.70
CA VAL A 133 -1.78 -9.62 -2.53
C VAL A 133 -3.26 -9.66 -2.17
N ALA A 134 -3.58 -9.66 -0.86
CA ALA A 134 -4.93 -9.84 -0.36
C ALA A 134 -5.74 -8.54 -0.29
N TRP A 135 -5.09 -7.38 -0.34
CA TRP A 135 -5.76 -6.08 -0.38
C TRP A 135 -5.88 -5.58 -1.82
N VAL A 136 -7.10 -5.36 -2.31
CA VAL A 136 -7.35 -4.97 -3.71
C VAL A 136 -6.73 -3.61 -4.03
N ALA A 137 -6.80 -2.62 -3.14
CA ALA A 137 -6.16 -1.32 -3.31
C ALA A 137 -4.61 -1.40 -3.37
N ALA A 138 -4.02 -2.49 -2.86
CA ALA A 138 -2.58 -2.76 -2.96
C ALA A 138 -2.16 -3.44 -4.28
N ARG A 139 -3.05 -3.63 -5.26
CA ARG A 139 -2.77 -4.14 -6.60
C ARG A 139 -1.52 -3.50 -7.24
N LYS A 140 -1.32 -2.23 -6.97
CA LYS A 140 -0.14 -1.46 -7.38
C LYS A 140 1.19 -2.12 -6.99
N ASP A 141 1.23 -2.87 -5.88
CA ASP A 141 2.43 -3.56 -5.41
C ASP A 141 2.75 -4.78 -6.27
N VAL A 142 1.78 -5.67 -6.47
CA VAL A 142 1.99 -6.88 -7.27
C VAL A 142 2.20 -6.56 -8.74
N LEU A 143 1.51 -5.56 -9.29
CA LEU A 143 1.67 -5.13 -10.68
C LEU A 143 3.06 -4.52 -10.92
N SER A 144 3.50 -3.61 -10.04
CA SER A 144 4.87 -3.08 -10.09
C SER A 144 5.92 -4.16 -9.80
N GLY A 145 5.58 -5.16 -8.98
CA GLY A 145 6.42 -6.33 -8.73
C GLY A 145 6.67 -7.15 -9.97
N VAL A 146 5.64 -7.43 -10.76
CA VAL A 146 5.80 -8.10 -12.07
C VAL A 146 6.75 -7.30 -12.97
N ALA A 147 6.54 -5.98 -13.08
CA ALA A 147 7.39 -5.13 -13.90
C ALA A 147 8.85 -5.12 -13.39
N PHE A 148 9.05 -5.03 -12.06
CA PHE A 148 10.38 -5.08 -11.46
C PHE A 148 11.10 -6.40 -11.79
N MET A 149 10.45 -7.55 -11.57
CA MET A 149 11.06 -8.86 -11.80
C MET A 149 11.25 -9.14 -13.31
N ALA A 150 10.35 -8.65 -14.17
CA ALA A 150 10.52 -8.69 -15.61
C ALA A 150 11.72 -7.84 -16.07
N ALA A 151 11.93 -6.67 -15.47
CA ALA A 151 13.11 -5.85 -15.74
C ALA A 151 14.41 -6.54 -15.32
N LEU A 152 14.44 -7.23 -14.16
CA LEU A 152 15.59 -8.04 -13.74
C LEU A 152 15.86 -9.18 -14.74
N TRP A 153 14.82 -9.87 -15.19
CA TRP A 153 14.94 -10.94 -16.17
C TRP A 153 15.42 -10.41 -17.52
N ALA A 154 14.87 -9.29 -18.00
CA ALA A 154 15.30 -8.65 -19.24
C ALA A 154 16.75 -8.16 -19.15
N TYR A 155 17.15 -7.65 -17.96
CA TYR A 155 18.54 -7.24 -17.71
C TYR A 155 19.50 -8.44 -17.73
N ALA A 156 19.13 -9.57 -17.14
CA ALA A 156 19.91 -10.80 -17.25
C ALA A 156 20.11 -11.20 -18.73
N ARG A 157 19.05 -11.11 -19.55
CA ARG A 157 19.13 -11.34 -20.99
C ARG A 157 20.02 -10.34 -21.71
N GLN A 158 19.99 -9.06 -21.30
CA GLN A 158 20.86 -8.01 -21.85
C GLN A 158 22.35 -8.34 -21.64
N LEU A 159 22.69 -8.88 -20.47
CA LEU A 159 24.08 -9.23 -20.13
C LEU A 159 24.59 -10.44 -20.94
N GLU A 160 23.72 -11.37 -21.34
CA GLU A 160 24.04 -12.56 -22.13
C GLU A 160 24.04 -12.29 -23.65
N ALA A 161 23.37 -11.22 -24.11
CA ALA A 161 23.05 -11.03 -25.50
C ALA A 161 24.22 -10.49 -26.35
N GLN A 162 24.38 -11.00 -27.54
CA GLN A 162 25.32 -10.41 -28.54
C GLN A 162 24.86 -9.00 -28.99
N ARG A 163 23.55 -8.76 -29.01
CA ARG A 163 22.93 -7.45 -29.29
C ARG A 163 22.17 -6.98 -28.03
N PRO A 164 22.81 -6.20 -27.15
CA PRO A 164 22.20 -5.81 -25.87
C PRO A 164 21.12 -4.73 -26.00
N LEU A 165 21.13 -3.92 -27.08
CA LEU A 165 20.23 -2.76 -27.20
C LEU A 165 18.73 -3.12 -27.14
N PRO A 166 18.21 -4.16 -27.82
CA PRO A 166 16.79 -4.52 -27.72
C PRO A 166 16.38 -4.85 -26.26
N TRP A 167 17.25 -5.50 -25.51
CA TRP A 167 17.00 -5.82 -24.10
C TRP A 167 17.10 -4.60 -23.19
N ALA A 168 18.02 -3.66 -23.50
CA ALA A 168 18.09 -2.38 -22.78
C ALA A 168 16.80 -1.57 -22.99
N LEU A 169 16.28 -1.53 -24.22
CA LEU A 169 14.98 -0.91 -24.52
C LEU A 169 13.82 -1.63 -23.81
N CYS A 170 13.88 -2.96 -23.72
CA CYS A 170 12.90 -3.75 -22.96
C CYS A 170 12.94 -3.37 -21.48
N VAL A 171 14.12 -3.29 -20.84
CA VAL A 171 14.27 -2.85 -19.44
C VAL A 171 13.69 -1.45 -19.25
N PHE A 172 13.98 -0.52 -20.16
CA PHE A 172 13.45 0.86 -20.12
C PHE A 172 11.93 0.88 -20.22
N ALA A 173 11.35 0.18 -21.19
CA ALA A 173 9.91 0.12 -21.41
C ALA A 173 9.18 -0.53 -20.21
N VAL A 174 9.69 -1.64 -19.69
CA VAL A 174 9.11 -2.35 -18.53
C VAL A 174 9.21 -1.48 -17.28
N MET A 175 10.33 -0.76 -17.08
CA MET A 175 10.46 0.20 -15.97
C MET A 175 9.44 1.34 -16.11
N ALA A 176 9.25 1.88 -17.30
CA ALA A 176 8.26 2.95 -17.55
C ALA A 176 6.85 2.48 -17.20
N LEU A 177 6.46 1.28 -17.65
CA LEU A 177 5.18 0.66 -17.29
C LEU A 177 5.06 0.41 -15.78
N GLY A 178 6.11 -0.09 -15.14
CA GLY A 178 6.11 -0.33 -13.70
C GLY A 178 5.96 0.96 -12.88
N LEU A 179 6.56 2.07 -13.31
CA LEU A 179 6.41 3.38 -12.70
C LEU A 179 4.98 3.93 -12.84
N MET A 180 4.26 3.57 -13.91
CA MET A 180 2.84 3.86 -14.08
C MET A 180 1.93 3.00 -13.17
N ALA A 181 2.45 1.91 -12.59
CA ALA A 181 1.74 1.11 -11.60
C ALA A 181 2.02 1.60 -10.16
N LYS A 182 3.29 1.81 -9.81
CA LYS A 182 3.74 2.33 -8.51
C LYS A 182 5.11 2.98 -8.64
N PRO A 183 5.37 4.13 -8.00
CA PRO A 183 6.67 4.82 -8.07
C PRO A 183 7.87 4.04 -7.49
N MET A 184 7.66 2.88 -6.88
CA MET A 184 8.70 2.10 -6.19
C MET A 184 9.87 1.70 -7.12
N LEU A 185 9.62 1.62 -8.44
CA LEU A 185 10.65 1.28 -9.43
C LEU A 185 11.70 2.40 -9.64
N VAL A 186 11.57 3.58 -9.02
CA VAL A 186 12.62 4.62 -9.05
C VAL A 186 13.97 4.10 -8.54
N THR A 187 13.95 3.04 -7.73
CA THR A 187 15.14 2.39 -7.16
C THR A 187 15.77 1.34 -8.09
N LEU A 188 15.09 0.93 -9.16
CA LEU A 188 15.54 -0.12 -10.07
C LEU A 188 16.95 0.14 -10.65
N PRO A 189 17.33 1.36 -11.12
CA PRO A 189 18.66 1.60 -11.65
C PRO A 189 19.77 1.30 -10.63
N CYS A 190 19.54 1.61 -9.34
CA CYS A 190 20.47 1.30 -8.27
C CYS A 190 20.60 -0.22 -8.06
N VAL A 191 19.48 -0.96 -8.10
CA VAL A 191 19.50 -2.42 -7.98
C VAL A 191 20.25 -3.06 -9.16
N LEU A 192 20.08 -2.56 -10.39
CA LEU A 192 20.84 -3.05 -11.54
C LEU A 192 22.35 -2.77 -11.41
N LEU A 193 22.77 -1.67 -10.79
CA LEU A 193 24.17 -1.42 -10.46
C LEU A 193 24.70 -2.40 -9.41
N LEU A 194 23.90 -2.75 -8.41
CA LEU A 194 24.25 -3.78 -7.43
C LEU A 194 24.41 -5.15 -8.08
N LEU A 195 23.55 -5.50 -9.05
CA LEU A 195 23.67 -6.74 -9.82
C LEU A 195 24.88 -6.73 -10.76
N ASP A 196 25.32 -5.57 -11.26
CA ASP A 196 26.58 -5.44 -11.99
C ASP A 196 27.79 -5.72 -11.07
N TRP A 197 27.68 -5.39 -9.78
CA TRP A 197 28.72 -5.74 -8.82
C TRP A 197 28.72 -7.24 -8.54
N TRP A 198 27.58 -7.79 -8.13
CA TRP A 198 27.38 -9.22 -7.93
C TRP A 198 25.90 -9.56 -8.30
N PRO A 199 25.66 -10.62 -9.06
CA PRO A 199 26.58 -11.69 -9.48
C PRO A 199 27.36 -11.43 -10.78
N ALA A 200 27.09 -10.36 -11.54
CA ALA A 200 27.67 -10.17 -12.87
C ALA A 200 29.19 -9.87 -12.90
N GLY A 201 29.77 -9.41 -11.78
CA GLY A 201 31.21 -9.17 -11.65
C GLY A 201 31.76 -8.04 -12.52
N ARG A 202 30.91 -7.23 -13.15
CA ARG A 202 31.29 -6.20 -14.13
C ARG A 202 32.07 -5.04 -13.53
N LEU A 203 31.89 -4.78 -12.21
CA LEU A 203 32.44 -3.59 -11.54
C LEU A 203 33.77 -3.84 -10.86
N VAL A 204 34.21 -5.10 -10.74
CA VAL A 204 35.38 -5.49 -9.96
C VAL A 204 36.51 -6.05 -10.83
N ASP A 205 37.73 -5.96 -10.30
CA ASP A 205 38.90 -6.68 -10.81
C ASP A 205 38.99 -8.12 -10.26
N ASP A 206 40.00 -8.87 -10.68
CA ASP A 206 40.25 -10.25 -10.22
C ASP A 206 40.49 -10.38 -8.72
N SER A 207 40.84 -9.28 -8.04
CA SER A 207 41.00 -9.20 -6.58
C SER A 207 39.71 -8.83 -5.84
N GLY A 208 38.59 -8.64 -6.56
CA GLY A 208 37.29 -8.22 -6.02
C GLY A 208 37.24 -6.74 -5.62
N ARG A 209 38.17 -5.90 -6.10
CA ARG A 209 38.16 -4.45 -5.87
C ARG A 209 37.34 -3.75 -6.93
N LEU A 210 36.54 -2.78 -6.50
CA LEU A 210 35.80 -1.92 -7.43
C LEU A 210 36.77 -1.10 -8.30
N VAL A 211 36.56 -1.12 -9.63
CA VAL A 211 37.33 -0.39 -10.62
C VAL A 211 36.55 0.88 -11.01
N PRO A 212 37.01 2.10 -10.65
CA PRO A 212 36.25 3.34 -10.84
C PRO A 212 35.75 3.56 -12.27
N ARG A 213 36.60 3.25 -13.29
CA ARG A 213 36.22 3.38 -14.71
C ARG A 213 35.07 2.42 -15.08
N ARG A 214 35.04 1.20 -14.56
CA ARG A 214 33.97 0.22 -14.80
C ARG A 214 32.68 0.67 -14.13
N VAL A 215 32.77 1.20 -12.90
CA VAL A 215 31.63 1.78 -12.16
C VAL A 215 31.04 2.96 -12.92
N ALA A 216 31.88 3.92 -13.35
CA ALA A 216 31.42 5.08 -14.11
C ALA A 216 30.73 4.68 -15.43
N ARG A 217 31.27 3.70 -16.14
CA ARG A 217 30.65 3.18 -17.37
C ARG A 217 29.30 2.52 -17.09
N ALA A 218 29.20 1.66 -16.08
CA ALA A 218 27.98 1.00 -15.69
C ALA A 218 26.90 2.01 -15.25
N PHE A 219 27.30 3.07 -14.57
CA PHE A 219 26.42 4.19 -14.21
C PHE A 219 25.92 4.92 -15.47
N ALA A 220 26.83 5.26 -16.39
CA ALA A 220 26.49 5.93 -17.65
C ALA A 220 25.49 5.11 -18.50
N GLU A 221 25.63 3.79 -18.53
CA GLU A 221 24.70 2.88 -19.21
C GLU A 221 23.26 2.98 -18.65
N LYS A 222 23.11 3.40 -17.38
CA LYS A 222 21.82 3.48 -16.69
C LYS A 222 21.27 4.90 -16.56
N LEU A 223 21.95 5.92 -17.12
CA LEU A 223 21.48 7.32 -17.11
C LEU A 223 20.04 7.48 -17.64
N PRO A 224 19.61 6.79 -18.74
CA PRO A 224 18.22 6.88 -19.18
C PRO A 224 17.22 6.39 -18.14
N LEU A 225 17.56 5.35 -17.37
CA LEU A 225 16.71 4.82 -16.30
C LEU A 225 16.66 5.79 -15.11
N PHE A 226 17.79 6.43 -14.76
CA PHE A 226 17.82 7.48 -13.73
C PHE A 226 17.02 8.71 -14.13
N ALA A 227 17.08 9.12 -15.41
CA ALA A 227 16.25 10.22 -15.91
C ALA A 227 14.76 9.89 -15.82
N LEU A 228 14.37 8.67 -16.18
CA LEU A 228 12.99 8.20 -16.03
C LEU A 228 12.55 8.16 -14.56
N ALA A 229 13.41 7.69 -13.64
CA ALA A 229 13.15 7.69 -12.20
C ALA A 229 12.96 9.11 -11.66
N ALA A 230 13.80 10.07 -12.09
CA ALA A 230 13.67 11.47 -11.71
C ALA A 230 12.35 12.08 -12.20
N ALA A 231 11.97 11.84 -13.46
CA ALA A 231 10.69 12.30 -14.01
C ALA A 231 9.49 11.74 -13.22
N ALA A 232 9.48 10.43 -12.94
CA ALA A 232 8.42 9.80 -12.15
C ALA A 232 8.37 10.34 -10.71
N SER A 233 9.52 10.64 -10.10
CA SER A 233 9.58 11.26 -8.77
C SER A 233 8.94 12.65 -8.75
N VAL A 234 9.18 13.47 -9.80
CA VAL A 234 8.54 14.80 -9.93
C VAL A 234 7.03 14.67 -10.03
N VAL A 235 6.52 13.76 -10.88
CA VAL A 235 5.07 13.49 -11.02
C VAL A 235 4.49 13.03 -9.68
N THR A 236 5.17 12.13 -8.97
CA THR A 236 4.72 11.63 -7.67
C THR A 236 4.61 12.75 -6.64
N VAL A 237 5.64 13.60 -6.51
CA VAL A 237 5.63 14.73 -5.56
C VAL A 237 4.53 15.74 -5.93
N ALA A 238 4.31 16.00 -7.23
CA ALA A 238 3.24 16.89 -7.69
C ALA A 238 1.85 16.33 -7.30
N ALA A 239 1.59 15.04 -7.55
CA ALA A 239 0.33 14.40 -7.18
C ALA A 239 0.09 14.41 -5.65
N GLN A 240 1.13 14.11 -4.86
CA GLN A 240 1.07 14.11 -3.39
C GLN A 240 0.80 15.51 -2.83
N ARG A 241 1.39 16.56 -3.43
CA ARG A 241 1.12 17.95 -3.04
C ARG A 241 -0.32 18.36 -3.38
N ALA A 242 -0.76 18.05 -4.59
CA ALA A 242 -2.12 18.41 -5.03
C ALA A 242 -3.20 17.70 -4.20
N GLY A 243 -2.96 16.47 -3.75
CA GLY A 243 -3.88 15.71 -2.91
C GLY A 243 -3.73 15.94 -1.41
N GLY A 244 -2.84 16.84 -0.95
CA GLY A 244 -2.67 17.16 0.47
C GLY A 244 -2.08 16.02 1.33
N ALA A 245 -1.51 14.99 0.71
CA ALA A 245 -1.01 13.81 1.43
C ALA A 245 0.34 14.02 2.11
N LEU A 246 1.08 15.07 1.74
CA LEU A 246 2.35 15.42 2.38
C LEU A 246 2.10 16.02 3.75
N GLN A 247 2.62 15.36 4.78
CA GLN A 247 2.48 15.83 6.16
C GLN A 247 3.45 16.98 6.45
N ALA A 248 2.95 18.01 7.12
CA ALA A 248 3.73 19.14 7.54
C ALA A 248 4.81 18.77 8.56
N LEU A 249 5.90 19.55 8.63
CA LEU A 249 6.99 19.33 9.59
C LEU A 249 6.57 19.64 11.03
N GLU A 250 5.56 20.48 11.20
CA GLU A 250 4.97 20.81 12.51
C GLU A 250 4.27 19.59 13.12
N ARG A 251 3.62 18.76 12.31
CA ARG A 251 2.94 17.54 12.78
C ARG A 251 3.93 16.41 13.04
N PHE A 252 4.93 16.24 12.16
CA PHE A 252 5.99 15.24 12.28
C PHE A 252 7.36 15.90 12.08
N PRO A 253 8.01 16.40 13.14
CA PRO A 253 9.34 17.00 13.08
C PRO A 253 10.39 16.05 12.50
N LEU A 254 11.43 16.60 11.86
CA LEU A 254 12.44 15.79 11.18
C LEU A 254 13.10 14.76 12.10
N ALA A 255 13.34 15.11 13.37
CA ALA A 255 13.91 14.19 14.36
C ALA A 255 13.02 12.95 14.54
N VAL A 256 11.69 13.14 14.70
CA VAL A 256 10.72 12.05 14.83
C VAL A 256 10.68 11.18 13.57
N ARG A 257 10.74 11.81 12.38
CA ARG A 257 10.78 11.05 11.11
C ARG A 257 12.04 10.19 11.00
N LEU A 258 13.21 10.70 11.41
CA LEU A 258 14.47 9.95 11.39
C LEU A 258 14.47 8.81 12.41
N GLU A 259 13.98 9.04 13.62
CA GLU A 259 13.82 7.99 14.63
C GLU A 259 12.89 6.88 14.13
N THR A 260 11.71 7.26 13.58
CA THR A 260 10.76 6.31 13.00
C THR A 260 11.37 5.55 11.81
N ALA A 261 12.12 6.22 10.94
CA ALA A 261 12.77 5.57 9.79
C ALA A 261 13.79 4.52 10.23
N VAL A 262 14.60 4.82 11.26
CA VAL A 262 15.57 3.90 11.84
C VAL A 262 14.86 2.70 12.47
N GLU A 263 13.81 2.93 13.26
CA GLU A 263 13.03 1.86 13.87
C GLU A 263 12.33 1.01 12.82
N ALA A 264 11.69 1.62 11.82
CA ALA A 264 11.01 0.91 10.73
C ALA A 264 11.98 -0.01 9.97
N LEU A 265 13.19 0.47 9.66
CA LEU A 265 14.21 -0.34 8.99
C LEU A 265 14.64 -1.54 9.85
N ALA A 266 14.80 -1.36 11.16
CA ALA A 266 15.09 -2.45 12.09
C ALA A 266 13.91 -3.44 12.18
N ILE A 267 12.67 -2.94 12.25
CA ILE A 267 11.46 -3.76 12.26
C ILE A 267 11.36 -4.61 10.98
N TYR A 268 11.55 -4.04 9.79
CA TYR A 268 11.53 -4.80 8.53
C TYR A 268 12.63 -5.86 8.50
N THR A 269 13.83 -5.53 9.00
CA THR A 269 14.93 -6.50 9.13
C THR A 269 14.52 -7.67 10.01
N LEU A 270 13.95 -7.42 11.19
CA LEU A 270 13.52 -8.46 12.13
C LEU A 270 12.32 -9.26 11.61
N LYS A 271 11.31 -8.58 11.03
CA LYS A 271 10.11 -9.24 10.47
C LYS A 271 10.43 -10.14 9.27
N THR A 272 11.55 -9.93 8.58
CA THR A 272 12.03 -10.87 7.55
C THR A 272 12.35 -12.26 8.14
N PHE A 273 12.78 -12.35 9.40
CA PHE A 273 13.07 -13.62 10.07
C PHE A 273 11.92 -14.09 10.95
N TRP A 274 11.16 -13.16 11.53
CA TRP A 274 10.10 -13.43 12.47
C TRP A 274 8.85 -12.60 12.15
N PRO A 275 8.05 -13.02 11.14
CA PRO A 275 6.93 -12.25 10.62
C PRO A 275 5.67 -12.38 11.50
N VAL A 276 5.69 -11.76 12.67
CA VAL A 276 4.57 -11.72 13.61
C VAL A 276 4.04 -10.30 13.79
N ARG A 277 2.83 -10.18 14.35
CA ARG A 277 2.17 -8.88 14.60
C ARG A 277 2.05 -8.05 13.34
N LEU A 278 1.59 -8.69 12.26
CA LEU A 278 1.33 -8.02 10.99
C LEU A 278 -0.05 -7.36 11.07
N ALA A 279 -0.12 -6.07 10.70
CA ALA A 279 -1.37 -5.29 10.78
C ALA A 279 -1.50 -4.35 9.58
N VAL A 280 -2.72 -4.05 9.20
CA VAL A 280 -3.05 -3.11 8.10
C VAL A 280 -2.52 -1.69 8.37
N PHE A 281 -2.40 -1.32 9.63
CA PHE A 281 -1.94 0.00 10.04
C PHE A 281 -1.11 -0.06 11.34
N HIS A 282 0.06 0.57 11.30
CA HIS A 282 0.91 0.77 12.47
C HIS A 282 0.99 2.27 12.78
N PRO A 283 0.37 2.72 13.88
CA PRO A 283 0.40 4.13 14.26
C PRO A 283 1.79 4.58 14.68
N HIS A 284 2.05 5.89 14.56
CA HIS A 284 3.19 6.48 15.26
C HIS A 284 2.99 6.37 16.76
N PRO A 285 4.03 6.00 17.55
CA PRO A 285 3.91 5.94 18.99
C PRO A 285 3.61 7.32 19.59
N GLU A 286 2.53 7.44 20.34
CA GLU A 286 2.27 8.64 21.13
C GLU A 286 3.35 8.81 22.20
N GLY A 287 3.87 10.04 22.35
CA GLY A 287 5.01 10.31 23.25
C GLY A 287 6.39 9.98 22.70
N GLY A 288 6.48 9.58 21.41
CA GLY A 288 7.74 9.26 20.72
C GLY A 288 8.26 7.85 20.99
N ILE A 289 9.40 7.53 20.38
CA ILE A 289 10.06 6.23 20.51
C ILE A 289 10.99 6.27 21.73
N PRO A 290 10.92 5.31 22.68
CA PRO A 290 11.87 5.27 23.79
C PRO A 290 13.31 5.20 23.28
N GLY A 291 14.20 6.07 23.77
CA GLY A 291 15.57 6.22 23.27
C GLY A 291 16.39 4.93 23.27
N TRP A 292 16.13 3.99 24.21
CA TRP A 292 16.79 2.68 24.22
C TRP A 292 16.39 1.81 23.01
N ARG A 293 15.15 1.92 22.50
CA ARG A 293 14.71 1.20 21.30
C ARG A 293 15.42 1.74 20.07
N THR A 294 15.49 3.06 19.92
CA THR A 294 16.23 3.72 18.86
C THR A 294 17.71 3.33 18.92
N ALA A 295 18.33 3.31 20.10
CA ALA A 295 19.72 2.89 20.27
C ALA A 295 19.96 1.43 19.86
N LEU A 296 19.05 0.51 20.22
CA LEU A 296 19.13 -0.90 19.78
C LEU A 296 18.94 -1.03 18.26
N ALA A 297 18.00 -0.29 17.66
CA ALA A 297 17.81 -0.27 16.22
C ALA A 297 19.08 0.22 15.50
N VAL A 298 19.66 1.33 15.94
CA VAL A 298 20.92 1.85 15.41
C VAL A 298 22.04 0.82 15.55
N ALA A 299 22.20 0.21 16.73
CA ALA A 299 23.24 -0.80 16.97
C ALA A 299 23.08 -2.01 16.04
N LEU A 300 21.86 -2.53 15.86
CA LEU A 300 21.54 -3.60 14.92
C LEU A 300 21.94 -3.22 13.49
N LEU A 301 21.47 -2.06 13.02
CA LEU A 301 21.71 -1.61 11.64
C LEU A 301 23.18 -1.35 11.37
N LEU A 302 23.92 -0.79 12.34
CA LEU A 302 25.36 -0.60 12.24
C LEU A 302 26.10 -1.94 12.22
N ALA A 303 25.72 -2.91 13.06
CA ALA A 303 26.33 -4.24 13.09
C ALA A 303 26.13 -4.98 11.75
N VAL A 304 24.91 -4.98 11.20
CA VAL A 304 24.63 -5.60 9.90
C VAL A 304 25.39 -4.89 8.78
N SER A 305 25.37 -3.54 8.76
CA SER A 305 26.07 -2.74 7.74
C SER A 305 27.59 -2.95 7.79
N ALA A 306 28.19 -2.94 8.99
CA ALA A 306 29.60 -3.21 9.20
C ALA A 306 29.99 -4.62 8.73
N THR A 307 29.17 -5.62 9.06
CA THR A 307 29.38 -7.01 8.61
C THR A 307 29.29 -7.13 7.09
N ALA A 308 28.28 -6.54 6.47
CA ALA A 308 28.12 -6.52 5.02
C ALA A 308 29.30 -5.83 4.32
N PHE A 309 29.76 -4.70 4.86
CA PHE A 309 30.92 -3.98 4.34
C PHE A 309 32.24 -4.76 4.53
N TRP A 310 32.44 -5.38 5.68
CA TRP A 310 33.62 -6.20 5.98
C TRP A 310 33.71 -7.42 5.05
N LEU A 311 32.58 -8.07 4.80
CA LEU A 311 32.51 -9.26 3.94
C LEU A 311 32.50 -8.94 2.43
N ARG A 312 32.35 -7.68 2.00
CA ARG A 312 32.08 -7.26 0.62
C ARG A 312 32.99 -7.81 -0.47
N ARG A 313 34.22 -8.21 -0.12
CA ARG A 313 35.17 -8.81 -1.07
C ARG A 313 35.09 -10.34 -1.10
N ARG A 314 34.79 -10.98 0.04
CA ARG A 314 34.75 -12.44 0.18
C ARG A 314 33.36 -13.01 -0.08
N ALA A 315 32.35 -12.25 0.26
CA ALA A 315 30.94 -12.61 0.18
C ALA A 315 30.10 -11.39 -0.28
N PRO A 316 30.30 -10.95 -1.56
CA PRO A 316 29.68 -9.71 -2.06
C PRO A 316 28.15 -9.73 -2.01
N TRP A 317 27.51 -10.91 -2.04
CA TRP A 317 26.06 -11.04 -1.91
C TRP A 317 25.50 -10.44 -0.61
N TRP A 318 26.28 -10.40 0.49
CA TRP A 318 25.86 -9.74 1.72
C TRP A 318 25.73 -8.22 1.53
N ALA A 319 26.72 -7.61 0.93
CA ALA A 319 26.69 -6.17 0.66
C ALA A 319 25.61 -5.82 -0.38
N VAL A 320 25.52 -6.58 -1.45
CA VAL A 320 24.51 -6.37 -2.51
C VAL A 320 23.09 -6.54 -1.95
N GLY A 321 22.83 -7.61 -1.21
CA GLY A 321 21.50 -7.86 -0.66
C GLY A 321 21.09 -6.83 0.40
N TRP A 322 22.03 -6.43 1.28
CA TRP A 322 21.79 -5.39 2.27
C TRP A 322 21.54 -4.02 1.65
N LEU A 323 22.36 -3.60 0.68
CA LEU A 323 22.19 -2.33 -0.02
C LEU A 323 20.90 -2.31 -0.88
N TRP A 324 20.54 -3.45 -1.46
CA TRP A 324 19.24 -3.59 -2.14
C TRP A 324 18.10 -3.36 -1.15
N PHE A 325 18.10 -4.09 -0.02
CA PHE A 325 17.07 -3.99 1.01
C PHE A 325 16.92 -2.55 1.54
N VAL A 326 18.01 -1.95 2.02
CA VAL A 326 18.00 -0.61 2.57
C VAL A 326 17.68 0.44 1.49
N GLY A 327 18.35 0.36 0.33
CA GLY A 327 18.19 1.35 -0.74
C GLY A 327 16.77 1.42 -1.30
N MET A 328 16.08 0.28 -1.40
CA MET A 328 14.69 0.25 -1.84
C MET A 328 13.70 0.73 -0.77
N LEU A 329 14.04 0.63 0.51
CA LEU A 329 13.18 1.14 1.60
C LEU A 329 13.27 2.67 1.76
N VAL A 330 14.39 3.30 1.40
CA VAL A 330 14.59 4.76 1.57
C VAL A 330 13.40 5.61 1.13
N PRO A 331 12.78 5.41 -0.04
CA PRO A 331 11.64 6.23 -0.47
C PRO A 331 10.38 6.10 0.41
N VAL A 332 10.28 5.02 1.21
CA VAL A 332 9.07 4.67 1.98
C VAL A 332 9.31 4.63 3.50
N LEU A 333 10.50 5.03 3.97
CA LEU A 333 10.82 5.10 5.40
C LEU A 333 10.20 6.31 6.13
N GLY A 334 9.41 7.15 5.45
CA GLY A 334 8.77 8.30 6.08
C GLY A 334 9.68 9.52 6.31
N ILE A 335 10.90 9.57 5.72
CA ILE A 335 11.73 10.78 5.73
C ILE A 335 10.98 11.93 5.06
N VAL A 336 10.34 11.65 3.92
CA VAL A 336 9.25 12.46 3.37
C VAL A 336 7.96 11.77 3.79
N GLN A 337 7.31 12.30 4.83
CA GLN A 337 6.14 11.64 5.41
C GLN A 337 4.91 11.83 4.51
N VAL A 338 4.37 10.69 4.08
CA VAL A 338 3.13 10.59 3.34
C VAL A 338 2.15 9.74 4.14
N GLY A 339 0.97 10.30 4.42
CA GLY A 339 0.00 9.62 5.29
C GLY A 339 0.43 9.57 6.76
N GLU A 340 -0.24 8.73 7.55
CA GLU A 340 -0.15 8.71 9.03
C GLU A 340 0.47 7.42 9.58
N ALA A 341 0.82 6.45 8.74
CA ALA A 341 1.43 5.20 9.18
C ALA A 341 2.92 5.37 9.48
N ALA A 342 3.39 4.82 10.61
CA ALA A 342 4.81 4.76 10.94
C ALA A 342 5.58 3.80 10.01
N HIS A 343 4.95 2.69 9.64
CA HIS A 343 5.44 1.72 8.66
C HIS A 343 4.26 0.85 8.17
N ALA A 344 4.45 0.13 7.04
CA ALA A 344 3.46 -0.80 6.49
C ALA A 344 4.16 -2.03 5.89
N GLU A 345 3.59 -3.22 6.07
CA GLU A 345 4.19 -4.48 5.60
C GLU A 345 4.42 -4.47 4.07
N ARG A 346 3.48 -3.90 3.30
CA ARG A 346 3.57 -3.78 1.83
C ARG A 346 4.80 -3.04 1.33
N TYR A 347 5.46 -2.23 2.16
CA TYR A 347 6.70 -1.54 1.77
C TYR A 347 7.88 -2.50 1.66
N SER A 348 7.82 -3.68 2.30
CA SER A 348 8.86 -4.71 2.25
C SER A 348 8.78 -5.60 1.00
N TYR A 349 7.71 -5.54 0.20
CA TYR A 349 7.40 -6.46 -0.90
C TYR A 349 8.57 -6.68 -1.88
N LEU A 350 9.19 -5.63 -2.38
CA LEU A 350 10.37 -5.74 -3.26
C LEU A 350 11.70 -5.69 -2.49
N PRO A 351 11.87 -4.83 -1.47
CA PRO A 351 13.12 -4.72 -0.73
C PRO A 351 13.57 -6.01 -0.08
N GLN A 352 12.65 -6.79 0.51
CA GLN A 352 12.96 -8.03 1.21
C GLN A 352 13.73 -9.04 0.35
N THR A 353 13.50 -9.03 -0.97
CA THR A 353 14.23 -9.89 -1.93
C THR A 353 15.74 -9.77 -1.77
N GLY A 354 16.27 -8.57 -1.53
CA GLY A 354 17.70 -8.34 -1.33
C GLY A 354 18.24 -9.06 -0.09
N LEU A 355 17.55 -8.92 1.05
CA LEU A 355 17.98 -9.55 2.31
C LEU A 355 17.88 -11.07 2.23
N VAL A 356 16.80 -11.60 1.66
CA VAL A 356 16.61 -13.05 1.45
C VAL A 356 17.67 -13.61 0.51
N LEU A 357 18.03 -12.87 -0.56
CA LEU A 357 19.11 -13.23 -1.47
C LEU A 357 20.44 -13.38 -0.70
N ALA A 358 20.80 -12.39 0.14
CA ALA A 358 22.02 -12.46 0.93
C ALA A 358 22.08 -13.69 1.83
N LEU A 359 20.97 -13.98 2.53
CA LEU A 359 20.86 -15.13 3.44
C LEU A 359 20.98 -16.47 2.73
N VAL A 360 20.22 -16.62 1.64
CA VAL A 360 20.18 -17.90 0.89
C VAL A 360 21.53 -18.18 0.24
N TRP A 361 22.20 -17.18 -0.33
CA TRP A 361 23.56 -17.36 -0.86
C TRP A 361 24.60 -17.59 0.22
N GLY A 362 24.46 -16.93 1.37
CA GLY A 362 25.31 -17.19 2.55
C GLY A 362 25.20 -18.63 3.02
N LEU A 363 23.97 -19.14 3.16
CA LEU A 363 23.71 -20.53 3.55
C LEU A 363 24.20 -21.52 2.50
N HIS A 364 23.95 -21.24 1.22
CA HIS A 364 24.42 -22.05 0.11
C HIS A 364 25.94 -22.17 0.12
N HIS A 365 26.66 -21.06 0.20
CA HIS A 365 28.13 -21.04 0.24
C HIS A 365 28.69 -21.79 1.45
N TRP A 366 28.08 -21.63 2.64
CA TRP A 366 28.47 -22.34 3.86
C TRP A 366 28.27 -23.86 3.77
N ALA A 367 27.24 -24.29 3.05
CA ALA A 367 26.87 -25.72 2.92
C ALA A 367 27.64 -26.43 1.81
N THR A 368 27.98 -25.74 0.71
CA THR A 368 28.56 -26.31 -0.52
C THR A 368 29.82 -27.13 -0.23
N GLY A 369 29.90 -28.34 -0.83
CA GLY A 369 31.01 -29.27 -0.70
C GLY A 369 30.99 -30.10 0.61
N ARG A 370 29.90 -29.99 1.40
CA ARG A 370 29.73 -30.71 2.67
C ARG A 370 28.36 -31.41 2.70
N PRO A 371 28.24 -32.70 2.28
CA PRO A 371 26.93 -33.34 2.06
C PRO A 371 25.99 -33.29 3.26
N ALA A 372 26.51 -33.40 4.48
CA ALA A 372 25.70 -33.30 5.70
C ALA A 372 25.10 -31.92 5.89
N ARG A 373 25.88 -30.84 5.59
CA ARG A 373 25.40 -29.46 5.67
C ARG A 373 24.42 -29.14 4.55
N GLU A 374 24.66 -29.63 3.34
CA GLU A 374 23.74 -29.48 2.21
C GLU A 374 22.37 -30.08 2.52
N ARG A 375 22.35 -31.31 3.07
CA ARG A 375 21.11 -31.97 3.52
C ARG A 375 20.42 -31.16 4.65
N GLY A 376 21.19 -30.75 5.66
CA GLY A 376 20.69 -29.97 6.77
C GLY A 376 20.12 -28.61 6.31
N ALA A 377 20.81 -27.92 5.41
CA ALA A 377 20.35 -26.64 4.84
C ALA A 377 19.07 -26.83 4.00
N ALA A 378 18.98 -27.89 3.21
CA ALA A 378 17.78 -28.19 2.43
C ALA A 378 16.58 -28.53 3.32
N LEU A 379 16.76 -29.30 4.38
CA LEU A 379 15.71 -29.61 5.35
C LEU A 379 15.25 -28.35 6.10
N ALA A 380 16.20 -27.52 6.55
CA ALA A 380 15.90 -26.26 7.23
C ALA A 380 15.14 -25.29 6.31
N ALA A 381 15.56 -25.16 5.04
CA ALA A 381 14.86 -24.36 4.06
C ALA A 381 13.43 -24.89 3.79
N GLY A 382 13.27 -26.21 3.65
CA GLY A 382 11.96 -26.85 3.49
C GLY A 382 11.03 -26.58 4.68
N ALA A 383 11.54 -26.74 5.92
CA ALA A 383 10.78 -26.46 7.13
C ALA A 383 10.40 -24.97 7.24
N ALA A 384 11.34 -24.05 6.93
CA ALA A 384 11.07 -22.63 6.92
C ALA A 384 10.01 -22.24 5.88
N LEU A 385 10.10 -22.78 4.65
CA LEU A 385 9.10 -22.53 3.60
C LEU A 385 7.71 -23.06 3.98
N ALA A 386 7.64 -24.24 4.62
CA ALA A 386 6.37 -24.78 5.12
C ALA A 386 5.77 -23.87 6.21
N ALA A 387 6.59 -23.40 7.15
CA ALA A 387 6.15 -22.48 8.20
C ALA A 387 5.67 -21.15 7.62
N LEU A 388 6.39 -20.58 6.63
CA LEU A 388 5.99 -19.37 5.92
C LEU A 388 4.66 -19.58 5.18
N ALA A 389 4.49 -20.69 4.45
CA ALA A 389 3.25 -20.99 3.73
C ALA A 389 2.04 -21.08 4.67
N LEU A 390 2.19 -21.76 5.81
CA LEU A 390 1.13 -21.87 6.82
C LEU A 390 0.80 -20.49 7.45
N SER A 391 1.84 -19.71 7.76
CA SER A 391 1.66 -18.35 8.30
C SER A 391 0.99 -17.43 7.27
N THR A 392 1.35 -17.54 6.00
CA THR A 392 0.72 -16.81 4.90
C THR A 392 -0.76 -17.18 4.75
N ALA A 393 -1.09 -18.48 4.74
CA ALA A 393 -2.48 -18.91 4.67
C ALA A 393 -3.32 -18.45 5.88
N ALA A 394 -2.71 -18.36 7.06
CA ALA A 394 -3.37 -17.78 8.24
C ALA A 394 -3.55 -16.25 8.10
N GLN A 395 -2.52 -15.54 7.62
CA GLN A 395 -2.57 -14.08 7.45
C GLN A 395 -3.55 -13.65 6.34
N VAL A 396 -3.71 -14.45 5.27
CA VAL A 396 -4.69 -14.18 4.20
C VAL A 396 -6.12 -14.12 4.76
N ARG A 397 -6.45 -14.98 5.74
CA ARG A 397 -7.78 -14.99 6.36
C ARG A 397 -8.07 -13.75 7.22
N VAL A 398 -7.04 -13.04 7.67
CA VAL A 398 -7.18 -11.77 8.39
C VAL A 398 -7.79 -10.70 7.48
N TRP A 399 -7.53 -10.77 6.18
CA TRP A 399 -8.03 -9.86 5.14
C TRP A 399 -9.40 -10.29 4.56
N ARG A 400 -10.13 -11.18 5.23
CA ARG A 400 -11.40 -11.70 4.73
C ARG A 400 -12.48 -10.63 4.61
N ASP A 401 -12.59 -9.78 5.62
CA ASP A 401 -13.54 -8.69 5.74
C ASP A 401 -13.03 -7.60 6.68
N ASP A 402 -13.68 -6.44 6.70
CA ASP A 402 -13.31 -5.31 7.54
C ASP A 402 -13.23 -5.67 9.02
N ARG A 403 -14.21 -6.42 9.53
CA ARG A 403 -14.28 -6.79 10.94
C ARG A 403 -13.07 -7.63 11.34
N SER A 404 -12.79 -8.71 10.61
CA SER A 404 -11.63 -9.57 10.85
C SER A 404 -10.32 -8.79 10.82
N LEU A 405 -10.19 -7.85 9.87
CA LEU A 405 -9.01 -7.03 9.68
C LEU A 405 -8.75 -6.09 10.86
N PHE A 406 -9.76 -5.31 11.27
CA PHE A 406 -9.57 -4.31 12.32
C PHE A 406 -9.55 -4.92 13.72
N GLU A 407 -10.31 -5.99 13.98
CA GLU A 407 -10.18 -6.76 15.23
C GLU A 407 -8.78 -7.37 15.36
N HIS A 408 -8.20 -7.88 14.25
CA HIS A 408 -6.82 -8.38 14.26
C HIS A 408 -5.83 -7.23 14.51
N ALA A 409 -5.99 -6.09 13.85
CA ALA A 409 -5.13 -4.92 14.05
C ALA A 409 -5.11 -4.51 15.54
N LEU A 410 -6.26 -4.43 16.20
CA LEU A 410 -6.36 -4.11 17.63
C LEU A 410 -5.72 -5.17 18.55
N ARG A 411 -5.72 -6.45 18.15
CA ARG A 411 -5.05 -7.51 18.92
C ARG A 411 -3.53 -7.43 18.86
N VAL A 412 -2.96 -6.99 17.75
CA VAL A 412 -1.51 -7.07 17.49
C VAL A 412 -0.78 -5.74 17.57
N THR A 413 -1.50 -4.62 17.55
CA THR A 413 -0.97 -3.27 17.75
C THR A 413 -1.40 -2.71 19.11
N ARG A 414 -0.71 -1.66 19.56
CA ARG A 414 -1.11 -0.87 20.72
C ARG A 414 -1.51 0.52 20.24
N ASP A 415 -2.41 1.15 20.99
CA ASP A 415 -2.76 2.56 20.82
C ASP A 415 -3.06 2.91 19.35
N ASN A 416 -3.99 2.16 18.74
CA ASN A 416 -4.31 2.27 17.31
C ASN A 416 -5.68 2.93 17.08
N PRO A 417 -5.75 4.28 17.07
CA PRO A 417 -7.01 4.99 16.88
C PRO A 417 -7.65 4.71 15.52
N VAL A 418 -6.85 4.48 14.46
CA VAL A 418 -7.37 4.17 13.12
C VAL A 418 -8.12 2.84 13.11
N ALA A 419 -7.58 1.80 13.76
CA ALA A 419 -8.26 0.51 13.85
C ALA A 419 -9.55 0.60 14.70
N HIS A 420 -9.55 1.38 15.77
CA HIS A 420 -10.75 1.64 16.56
C HIS A 420 -11.83 2.35 15.75
N ILE A 421 -11.50 3.41 15.01
CA ILE A 421 -12.45 4.15 14.17
C ILE A 421 -13.05 3.24 13.10
N ASN A 422 -12.23 2.51 12.36
CA ASN A 422 -12.72 1.66 11.28
C ASN A 422 -13.56 0.49 11.80
N LEU A 423 -13.19 -0.14 12.93
CA LEU A 423 -14.02 -1.16 13.55
C LEU A 423 -15.36 -0.58 14.01
N ALA A 424 -15.37 0.63 14.54
CA ALA A 424 -16.60 1.29 14.94
C ALA A 424 -17.53 1.56 13.76
N VAL A 425 -16.99 1.93 12.58
CA VAL A 425 -17.80 2.08 11.35
C VAL A 425 -18.44 0.76 10.96
N VAL A 426 -17.71 -0.36 11.05
CA VAL A 426 -18.24 -1.70 10.78
C VAL A 426 -19.37 -2.04 11.74
N LEU A 427 -19.13 -1.89 13.03
CA LEU A 427 -20.10 -2.17 14.09
C LEU A 427 -21.37 -1.31 13.95
N ALA A 428 -21.21 -0.03 13.58
CA ALA A 428 -22.34 0.86 13.33
C ALA A 428 -23.18 0.42 12.11
N LYS A 429 -22.55 -0.04 11.02
CA LYS A 429 -23.24 -0.63 9.86
C LYS A 429 -24.02 -1.89 10.24
N GLU A 430 -23.56 -2.65 11.24
CA GLU A 430 -24.23 -3.82 11.79
C GLU A 430 -25.31 -3.47 12.84
N GLY A 431 -25.54 -2.18 13.13
CA GLY A 431 -26.49 -1.71 14.14
C GLY A 431 -25.99 -1.82 15.60
N GLN A 432 -24.72 -2.16 15.80
CA GLN A 432 -24.10 -2.35 17.13
C GLN A 432 -23.57 -1.01 17.68
N TYR A 433 -24.42 0.02 17.77
CA TYR A 433 -24.04 1.39 18.09
C TYR A 433 -23.30 1.53 19.43
N GLY A 434 -23.73 0.77 20.46
CA GLY A 434 -23.07 0.84 21.77
C GLY A 434 -21.65 0.29 21.79
N GLU A 435 -21.32 -0.71 20.94
CA GLU A 435 -19.94 -1.17 20.77
C GLU A 435 -19.13 -0.21 19.91
N ALA A 436 -19.74 0.31 18.83
CA ALA A 436 -19.12 1.32 18.00
C ALA A 436 -18.69 2.55 18.81
N GLU A 437 -19.56 3.04 19.69
CA GLU A 437 -19.27 4.20 20.56
C GLU A 437 -18.10 3.93 21.52
N ARG A 438 -18.04 2.74 22.14
CA ARG A 438 -16.89 2.37 22.99
C ARG A 438 -15.55 2.42 22.23
N HIS A 439 -15.52 1.97 21.00
CA HIS A 439 -14.34 2.06 20.16
C HIS A 439 -13.99 3.51 19.79
N LEU A 440 -15.00 4.34 19.52
CA LEU A 440 -14.79 5.76 19.21
C LEU A 440 -14.37 6.58 20.44
N ASP A 441 -14.85 6.22 21.62
CA ASP A 441 -14.36 6.78 22.88
C ASP A 441 -12.86 6.48 23.06
N ALA A 442 -12.45 5.23 22.87
CA ALA A 442 -11.04 4.85 22.88
C ALA A 442 -10.22 5.63 21.84
N ALA A 443 -10.72 5.76 20.60
CA ALA A 443 -10.05 6.51 19.55
C ALA A 443 -9.90 7.99 19.89
N SER A 444 -10.94 8.62 20.47
CA SER A 444 -10.92 10.04 20.85
C SER A 444 -9.99 10.33 22.03
N VAL A 445 -9.77 9.37 22.93
CA VAL A 445 -8.76 9.44 24.00
C VAL A 445 -7.35 9.30 23.42
N LEU A 446 -7.14 8.31 22.54
CA LEU A 446 -5.85 8.07 21.89
C LEU A 446 -5.44 9.19 20.92
N SER A 447 -6.38 9.86 20.29
CA SER A 447 -6.10 10.94 19.34
C SER A 447 -7.09 12.09 19.49
N PRO A 448 -6.96 12.92 20.53
CA PRO A 448 -7.91 14.01 20.84
C PRO A 448 -7.99 15.08 19.74
N GLY A 449 -6.93 15.20 18.92
CA GLY A 449 -6.85 16.10 17.76
C GLY A 449 -7.41 15.51 16.46
N SER A 450 -7.97 14.30 16.46
CA SER A 450 -8.53 13.68 15.28
C SER A 450 -9.97 14.12 15.04
N ALA A 451 -10.19 15.00 14.06
CA ALA A 451 -11.53 15.35 13.61
C ALA A 451 -12.34 14.12 13.17
N HIS A 452 -11.65 13.12 12.62
CA HIS A 452 -12.26 11.87 12.15
C HIS A 452 -12.86 11.07 13.30
N ALA A 453 -12.17 10.92 14.44
CA ALA A 453 -12.69 10.22 15.61
C ALA A 453 -13.97 10.89 16.15
N TRP A 454 -13.94 12.22 16.32
CA TRP A 454 -15.09 12.98 16.80
C TRP A 454 -16.24 12.97 15.77
N GLY A 455 -15.93 13.16 14.49
CA GLY A 455 -16.93 13.19 13.42
C GLY A 455 -17.68 11.88 13.27
N ILE A 456 -16.97 10.74 13.22
CA ILE A 456 -17.60 9.41 13.15
C ILE A 456 -18.42 9.12 14.41
N ARG A 457 -17.96 9.53 15.61
CA ARG A 457 -18.76 9.37 16.84
C ARG A 457 -20.07 10.15 16.76
N GLY A 458 -20.01 11.38 16.25
CA GLY A 458 -21.21 12.16 15.99
C GLY A 458 -22.15 11.50 14.97
N GLU A 459 -21.63 10.95 13.88
CA GLU A 459 -22.44 10.19 12.90
C GLU A 459 -23.09 8.94 13.53
N VAL A 460 -22.38 8.20 14.39
CA VAL A 460 -22.91 7.04 15.12
C VAL A 460 -24.02 7.46 16.12
N ARG A 461 -23.82 8.59 16.80
CA ARG A 461 -24.83 9.16 17.72
C ARG A 461 -26.08 9.64 16.99
N LEU A 462 -25.95 10.21 15.78
CA LEU A 462 -27.10 10.51 14.92
C LEU A 462 -27.83 9.22 14.55
N ALA A 463 -27.11 8.19 14.09
CA ALA A 463 -27.70 6.92 13.73
C ALA A 463 -28.40 6.21 14.91
N SER A 464 -28.02 6.52 16.14
CA SER A 464 -28.65 6.02 17.37
C SER A 464 -29.67 7.01 17.98
N GLU A 465 -30.16 7.98 17.20
CA GLU A 465 -31.20 8.95 17.57
C GLU A 465 -30.83 9.85 18.77
N ARG A 466 -29.54 10.22 18.88
CA ARG A 466 -29.00 11.10 19.94
C ARG A 466 -28.42 12.41 19.35
N PRO A 467 -29.25 13.27 18.72
CA PRO A 467 -28.78 14.42 17.95
C PRO A 467 -28.06 15.49 18.81
N ALA A 468 -28.43 15.66 20.07
CA ALA A 468 -27.78 16.64 20.95
C ALA A 468 -26.33 16.28 21.24
N GLU A 469 -26.04 15.02 21.55
CA GLU A 469 -24.69 14.53 21.78
C GLU A 469 -23.87 14.47 20.48
N ALA A 470 -24.53 14.10 19.37
CA ALA A 470 -23.94 14.12 18.05
C ALA A 470 -23.47 15.51 17.63
N ARG A 471 -24.29 16.55 17.92
CA ARG A 471 -23.95 17.96 17.66
C ARG A 471 -22.65 18.35 18.37
N ASP A 472 -22.50 18.01 19.65
CA ASP A 472 -21.32 18.41 20.44
C ASP A 472 -20.03 17.80 19.86
N ASP A 473 -20.07 16.53 19.42
CA ASP A 473 -18.96 15.86 18.75
C ASP A 473 -18.64 16.48 17.38
N LEU A 474 -19.68 16.76 16.59
CA LEU A 474 -19.52 17.32 15.24
C LEU A 474 -19.06 18.78 15.29
N VAL A 475 -19.45 19.57 16.30
CA VAL A 475 -18.88 20.89 16.55
C VAL A 475 -17.37 20.78 16.75
N ARG A 476 -16.92 19.79 17.54
CA ARG A 476 -15.50 19.57 17.76
C ARG A 476 -14.77 19.12 16.49
N ALA A 477 -15.38 18.22 15.69
CA ALA A 477 -14.84 17.81 14.41
C ALA A 477 -14.68 18.98 13.43
N VAL A 478 -15.70 19.85 13.31
CA VAL A 478 -15.64 21.06 12.48
C VAL A 478 -14.60 22.07 12.99
N ALA A 479 -14.42 22.18 14.32
CA ALA A 479 -13.41 23.06 14.90
C ALA A 479 -11.97 22.57 14.56
N LEU A 480 -11.76 21.25 14.53
CA LEU A 480 -10.48 20.64 14.19
C LEU A 480 -10.17 20.68 12.68
N GLU A 481 -11.18 20.49 11.83
CA GLU A 481 -11.08 20.54 10.37
C GLU A 481 -12.17 21.45 9.76
N PRO A 482 -11.99 22.78 9.80
CA PRO A 482 -13.02 23.73 9.35
C PRO A 482 -13.37 23.63 7.87
N GLU A 483 -12.45 23.09 7.06
CA GLU A 483 -12.62 22.95 5.60
C GLU A 483 -13.32 21.64 5.20
N ALA A 484 -13.48 20.71 6.13
CA ALA A 484 -14.07 19.40 5.83
C ALA A 484 -15.60 19.50 5.70
N VAL A 485 -16.06 19.44 4.46
CA VAL A 485 -17.49 19.51 4.09
C VAL A 485 -18.31 18.39 4.78
N ARG A 486 -17.72 17.19 4.95
CA ARG A 486 -18.37 16.04 5.59
C ARG A 486 -18.83 16.37 7.01
N TRP A 487 -17.98 16.99 7.83
CA TRP A 487 -18.32 17.27 9.23
C TRP A 487 -19.37 18.38 9.34
N ARG A 488 -19.35 19.37 8.43
CA ARG A 488 -20.40 20.39 8.35
C ARG A 488 -21.75 19.80 7.95
N LEU A 489 -21.76 18.86 7.02
CA LEU A 489 -22.97 18.13 6.63
C LEU A 489 -23.54 17.32 7.81
N GLY A 490 -22.69 16.59 8.53
CA GLY A 490 -23.08 15.88 9.74
C GLY A 490 -23.65 16.80 10.79
N LEU A 491 -22.97 17.94 11.06
CA LEU A 491 -23.41 18.95 12.01
C LEU A 491 -24.76 19.58 11.62
N ALA A 492 -24.96 19.82 10.34
CA ALA A 492 -26.25 20.32 9.85
C ALA A 492 -27.39 19.32 10.05
N ARG A 493 -27.13 18.03 9.87
CA ARG A 493 -28.09 16.96 10.19
C ARG A 493 -28.42 16.95 11.70
N ALA A 494 -27.39 17.02 12.55
CA ALA A 494 -27.59 17.04 14.00
C ALA A 494 -28.43 18.26 14.44
N HIS A 495 -28.13 19.46 13.91
CA HIS A 495 -28.93 20.66 14.16
C HIS A 495 -30.36 20.52 13.69
N ARG A 496 -30.59 19.95 12.50
CA ARG A 496 -31.93 19.74 11.96
C ARG A 496 -32.75 18.79 12.85
N GLU A 497 -32.18 17.66 13.25
CA GLU A 497 -32.85 16.69 14.12
C GLU A 497 -33.11 17.23 15.53
N ALA A 498 -32.25 18.15 16.01
CA ALA A 498 -32.46 18.89 17.25
C ALA A 498 -33.47 20.06 17.12
N GLY A 499 -34.02 20.31 15.92
CA GLY A 499 -34.91 21.46 15.67
C GLY A 499 -34.22 22.80 15.52
N GLU A 500 -32.91 22.84 15.50
CA GLU A 500 -32.08 24.07 15.41
C GLU A 500 -31.88 24.49 13.95
N LEU A 501 -32.98 24.74 13.22
CA LEU A 501 -33.00 24.89 11.76
C LEU A 501 -32.16 26.07 11.25
N ALA A 502 -32.04 27.16 12.02
CA ALA A 502 -31.20 28.30 11.65
C ALA A 502 -29.70 27.91 11.66
N ALA A 503 -29.26 27.18 12.67
CA ALA A 503 -27.88 26.70 12.77
C ALA A 503 -27.57 25.69 11.64
N ALA A 504 -28.48 24.77 11.32
CA ALA A 504 -28.35 23.86 10.19
C ALA A 504 -28.15 24.61 8.87
N THR A 505 -28.94 25.67 8.63
CA THR A 505 -28.80 26.50 7.41
C THR A 505 -27.41 27.15 7.31
N VAL A 506 -26.85 27.62 8.42
CA VAL A 506 -25.51 28.24 8.45
C VAL A 506 -24.45 27.22 8.04
N GLN A 507 -24.49 26.00 8.61
CA GLN A 507 -23.53 24.96 8.28
C GLN A 507 -23.61 24.53 6.81
N LEU A 508 -24.82 24.37 6.28
CA LEU A 508 -25.02 23.98 4.87
C LEU A 508 -24.55 25.04 3.89
N ARG A 509 -24.82 26.32 4.15
CA ARG A 509 -24.30 27.39 3.31
C ARG A 509 -22.78 27.49 3.35
N ALA A 510 -22.17 27.28 4.52
CA ALA A 510 -20.71 27.22 4.66
C ALA A 510 -20.12 26.00 3.91
N ALA A 511 -20.80 24.85 3.91
CA ALA A 511 -20.41 23.67 3.15
C ALA A 511 -20.53 23.89 1.63
N LEU A 512 -21.65 24.48 1.16
CA LEU A 512 -21.87 24.81 -0.24
C LEU A 512 -20.92 25.88 -0.80
N ALA A 513 -20.43 26.78 0.05
CA ALA A 513 -19.39 27.74 -0.34
C ALA A 513 -18.05 27.03 -0.69
N ARG A 514 -17.83 25.82 -0.21
CA ARG A 514 -16.65 24.98 -0.48
C ARG A 514 -16.86 24.00 -1.63
N ASP A 515 -18.04 23.43 -1.71
CA ASP A 515 -18.41 22.43 -2.71
C ASP A 515 -19.82 22.75 -3.28
N PRO A 516 -19.92 23.66 -4.26
CA PRO A 516 -21.19 24.12 -4.80
C PRO A 516 -21.96 23.07 -5.62
N GLU A 517 -21.24 22.08 -6.18
CA GLU A 517 -21.80 21.06 -7.09
C GLU A 517 -22.16 19.76 -6.34
N ARG A 518 -22.38 19.84 -5.04
CA ARG A 518 -22.67 18.68 -4.22
C ARG A 518 -24.17 18.53 -3.94
N ALA A 519 -24.80 17.56 -4.59
CA ALA A 519 -26.26 17.35 -4.59
C ALA A 519 -26.85 17.14 -3.18
N ASP A 520 -26.18 16.37 -2.30
CA ASP A 520 -26.65 16.06 -0.95
C ASP A 520 -26.71 17.29 -0.03
N LEU A 521 -25.81 18.27 -0.23
CA LEU A 521 -25.87 19.55 0.49
C LEU A 521 -27.08 20.38 0.09
N HIS A 522 -27.33 20.49 -1.22
CA HIS A 522 -28.52 21.17 -1.73
C HIS A 522 -29.82 20.48 -1.30
N ALA A 523 -29.83 19.13 -1.31
CA ALA A 523 -30.96 18.37 -0.84
C ALA A 523 -31.28 18.66 0.62
N LEU A 524 -30.27 18.58 1.51
CA LEU A 524 -30.48 18.83 2.93
C LEU A 524 -30.84 20.29 3.20
N LEU A 525 -30.25 21.25 2.48
CA LEU A 525 -30.62 22.66 2.59
C LEU A 525 -32.09 22.90 2.22
N GLY A 526 -32.55 22.28 1.12
CA GLY A 526 -33.96 22.35 0.72
C GLY A 526 -34.89 21.78 1.77
N LEU A 527 -34.54 20.64 2.40
CA LEU A 527 -35.33 20.05 3.49
C LEU A 527 -35.35 20.96 4.73
N VAL A 528 -34.23 21.54 5.13
CA VAL A 528 -34.13 22.45 6.28
C VAL A 528 -34.95 23.73 6.03
N LEU A 529 -34.88 24.30 4.82
CA LEU A 529 -35.66 25.50 4.47
C LEU A 529 -37.16 25.20 4.42
N ALA A 530 -37.57 24.03 3.93
CA ALA A 530 -38.96 23.59 3.98
C ALA A 530 -39.45 23.43 5.43
N ASP A 531 -38.65 22.84 6.31
CA ASP A 531 -38.97 22.70 7.74
C ASP A 531 -39.06 24.06 8.47
N ARG A 532 -38.41 25.13 7.91
CA ARG A 532 -38.54 26.55 8.36
C ARG A 532 -39.74 27.28 7.78
N GLY A 533 -40.44 26.69 6.80
CA GLY A 533 -41.54 27.37 6.06
C GLY A 533 -41.07 28.31 4.94
N GLU A 534 -39.79 28.30 4.57
CA GLU A 534 -39.21 29.11 3.50
C GLU A 534 -39.38 28.38 2.14
N THR A 535 -40.63 28.27 1.66
CA THR A 535 -41.03 27.37 0.55
C THR A 535 -40.30 27.70 -0.76
N GLU A 536 -40.18 28.97 -1.17
CA GLU A 536 -39.49 29.34 -2.41
C GLU A 536 -38.02 28.95 -2.38
N ALA A 537 -37.31 29.32 -1.33
CA ALA A 537 -35.90 28.95 -1.16
C ALA A 537 -35.67 27.44 -1.06
N ALA A 538 -36.62 26.72 -0.48
CA ALA A 538 -36.59 25.25 -0.41
C ALA A 538 -36.73 24.61 -1.81
N LEU A 539 -37.65 25.11 -2.63
CA LEU A 539 -37.84 24.66 -4.01
C LEU A 539 -36.60 24.91 -4.89
N ASP A 540 -35.96 26.06 -4.73
CA ASP A 540 -34.72 26.39 -5.44
C ASP A 540 -33.57 25.47 -5.07
N ALA A 541 -33.39 25.18 -3.78
CA ALA A 541 -32.37 24.29 -3.29
C ALA A 541 -32.61 22.83 -3.76
N LEU A 542 -33.85 22.34 -3.67
CA LEU A 542 -34.22 21.00 -4.19
C LEU A 542 -34.04 20.91 -5.70
N ALA A 543 -34.37 21.98 -6.45
CA ALA A 543 -34.16 22.04 -7.89
C ALA A 543 -32.65 21.99 -8.24
N ALA A 544 -31.80 22.66 -7.46
CA ALA A 544 -30.35 22.58 -7.62
C ALA A 544 -29.81 21.18 -7.38
N SER A 545 -30.25 20.51 -6.31
CA SER A 545 -29.90 19.10 -6.04
C SER A 545 -30.25 18.19 -7.22
N LEU A 546 -31.51 18.26 -7.70
CA LEU A 546 -32.01 17.42 -8.79
C LEU A 546 -31.41 17.73 -10.16
N ARG A 547 -30.82 18.91 -10.36
CA ARG A 547 -30.03 19.23 -11.58
C ARG A 547 -28.68 18.54 -11.55
N ILE A 548 -28.07 18.44 -10.37
CA ILE A 548 -26.77 17.79 -10.18
C ILE A 548 -26.93 16.27 -10.20
N ASP A 549 -27.91 15.76 -9.46
CA ASP A 549 -28.26 14.33 -9.43
C ASP A 549 -29.78 14.18 -9.64
N PRO A 550 -30.22 13.72 -10.82
CA PRO A 550 -31.66 13.52 -11.11
C PRO A 550 -32.31 12.32 -10.44
N SER A 551 -31.52 11.43 -9.80
CA SER A 551 -32.01 10.10 -9.38
C SER A 551 -32.80 10.02 -8.06
N PRO A 552 -32.73 10.95 -7.09
CA PRO A 552 -33.40 10.75 -5.79
C PRO A 552 -34.91 10.93 -5.83
N GLY A 553 -35.65 9.83 -5.94
CA GLY A 553 -37.11 9.78 -5.90
C GLY A 553 -37.78 10.49 -4.71
N PRO A 554 -37.25 10.35 -3.44
CA PRO A 554 -37.78 11.07 -2.29
C PRO A 554 -37.75 12.59 -2.39
N LEU A 555 -36.73 13.17 -3.06
CA LEU A 555 -36.62 14.61 -3.26
C LEU A 555 -37.66 15.12 -4.28
N HIS A 556 -37.93 14.36 -5.34
CA HIS A 556 -39.03 14.69 -6.28
C HIS A 556 -40.38 14.71 -5.58
N ALA A 557 -40.66 13.73 -4.71
CA ALA A 557 -41.89 13.67 -3.92
C ALA A 557 -41.99 14.89 -2.97
N ARG A 558 -40.88 15.23 -2.25
CA ARG A 558 -40.88 16.38 -1.33
C ARG A 558 -41.06 17.69 -2.08
N ARG A 559 -40.43 17.84 -3.26
CA ARG A 559 -40.63 19.00 -4.12
C ARG A 559 -42.09 19.13 -4.58
N ALA A 560 -42.73 18.03 -5.00
CA ALA A 560 -44.13 18.01 -5.41
C ALA A 560 -45.09 18.41 -4.28
N VAL A 561 -44.78 18.07 -3.02
CA VAL A 561 -45.59 18.47 -1.85
C VAL A 561 -45.45 19.96 -1.54
N LEU A 562 -44.36 20.60 -1.91
CA LEU A 562 -44.09 22.04 -1.68
C LEU A 562 -44.64 22.93 -2.81
N LEU A 563 -44.87 22.36 -4.00
CA LEU A 563 -45.51 23.02 -5.13
C LEU A 563 -47.04 23.01 -4.97
#